data_ad840ab0dcd02803a4498189dbaab062
#
_entry.id   ad840ab0dcd02803a4498189dbaab062
#
_cell.length_a   1.000
_cell.length_b   1.000
_cell.length_c   1.000
_cell.angle_alpha   90.00
_cell.angle_beta   90.00
_cell.angle_gamma   90.00
#
_symmetry.space_group_name_H-M   'P 1'
#
loop_
_entity.id
_entity.type
_entity.pdbx_description
1 polymer ?
#
loop_
_entity_poly.entity_id
_entity_poly.type
_entity_poly.pdbx_seq_one_letter_code
_entity_poly.pdbx_strand_id
1 'polypeptide(L)'
;METVFEPNADMPAPFNDITGYRMCVEFKGNLYFGTTGTANTMLLRIGPDFQPGDLPEILVHMTKPAETGMGNIRAYDVTDDGERLYIGGTDASQLSHEEIAQGVTSAVRIQTTTDGTHFDTIAGPDDFYPYTLEKYISNSGDVWDLVVYQDTVYLSLMTTIGAVVYQGVEVGKGQPGANEYGWKWTE
;
A
#
# COMPACT_ATOMS: atom_id res chain seq x y z
N MET A 1 -19.96 -11.71 20.13
CA MET A 1 -18.96 -10.87 19.43
C MET A 1 -19.75 -9.77 18.77
N GLU A 2 -19.43 -8.52 19.05
CA GLU A 2 -20.13 -7.38 18.51
C GLU A 2 -19.36 -6.88 17.27
N THR A 3 -20.08 -6.55 16.19
CA THR A 3 -19.49 -5.95 14.99
C THR A 3 -19.26 -4.46 15.25
N VAL A 4 -18.01 -4.03 15.17
CA VAL A 4 -17.63 -2.64 15.47
C VAL A 4 -17.83 -1.76 14.23
N PHE A 5 -17.46 -2.25 13.05
CA PHE A 5 -17.63 -1.58 11.78
C PHE A 5 -17.86 -2.59 10.66
N GLU A 6 -18.94 -2.43 9.90
CA GLU A 6 -19.32 -3.28 8.78
C GLU A 6 -19.71 -2.40 7.58
N PRO A 7 -18.86 -2.33 6.54
CA PRO A 7 -19.20 -1.57 5.35
C PRO A 7 -20.42 -2.15 4.64
N ASN A 8 -21.27 -1.30 4.12
CA ASN A 8 -22.43 -1.70 3.33
C ASN A 8 -22.78 -0.61 2.31
N ALA A 9 -23.68 -0.94 1.38
CA ALA A 9 -24.06 -0.07 0.26
C ALA A 9 -24.76 1.25 0.70
N ASP A 10 -25.29 1.31 1.91
CA ASP A 10 -25.99 2.48 2.44
C ASP A 10 -25.04 3.47 3.13
N MET A 11 -23.76 3.10 3.29
CA MET A 11 -22.76 4.01 3.86
C MET A 11 -22.40 5.13 2.89
N PRO A 12 -21.95 6.29 3.43
CA PRO A 12 -21.45 7.36 2.57
C PRO A 12 -20.20 6.91 1.80
N ALA A 13 -20.03 7.44 0.58
CA ALA A 13 -18.79 7.25 -0.15
C ALA A 13 -17.60 7.82 0.64
N PRO A 14 -16.41 7.18 0.60
CA PRO A 14 -16.07 5.99 -0.19
C PRO A 14 -16.29 4.65 0.54
N PHE A 15 -16.82 4.63 1.76
CA PHE A 15 -16.96 3.42 2.59
C PHE A 15 -17.87 2.36 1.95
N ASN A 16 -18.86 2.79 1.17
CA ASN A 16 -19.78 1.90 0.45
C ASN A 16 -19.12 1.08 -0.67
N ASP A 17 -17.86 1.38 -1.03
CA ASP A 17 -17.09 0.65 -2.04
C ASP A 17 -16.16 -0.42 -1.44
N ILE A 18 -16.06 -0.51 -0.10
CA ILE A 18 -15.20 -1.50 0.55
C ILE A 18 -15.77 -2.89 0.32
N THR A 19 -14.97 -3.75 -0.33
CA THR A 19 -15.33 -5.16 -0.61
C THR A 19 -14.58 -6.14 0.28
N GLY A 20 -13.58 -5.67 1.02
CA GLY A 20 -12.85 -6.49 1.99
C GLY A 20 -11.70 -5.77 2.66
N TYR A 21 -11.15 -6.44 3.66
CA TYR A 21 -9.95 -6.01 4.36
C TYR A 21 -8.79 -6.94 4.01
N ARG A 22 -7.60 -6.37 3.85
CA ARG A 22 -6.40 -7.11 3.46
C ARG A 22 -5.31 -7.12 4.51
N MET A 23 -5.33 -6.14 5.40
CA MET A 23 -4.43 -6.05 6.54
C MET A 23 -5.17 -5.52 7.78
N CYS A 24 -4.65 -5.88 8.94
CA CYS A 24 -5.01 -5.27 10.21
C CYS A 24 -3.78 -5.26 11.11
N VAL A 25 -3.39 -4.10 11.61
CA VAL A 25 -2.22 -3.94 12.46
C VAL A 25 -2.50 -2.93 13.58
N GLU A 26 -1.97 -3.19 14.77
CA GLU A 26 -1.92 -2.23 15.86
C GLU A 26 -0.62 -1.43 15.75
N PHE A 27 -0.72 -0.10 15.84
CA PHE A 27 0.44 0.79 15.90
C PHE A 27 0.10 2.02 16.74
N LYS A 28 0.94 2.29 17.74
CA LYS A 28 0.78 3.42 18.68
C LYS A 28 -0.63 3.55 19.26
N GLY A 29 -1.21 2.41 19.68
CA GLY A 29 -2.51 2.35 20.35
C GLY A 29 -3.72 2.52 19.44
N ASN A 30 -3.55 2.48 18.13
CA ASN A 30 -4.63 2.50 17.14
C ASN A 30 -4.60 1.26 16.28
N LEU A 31 -5.76 0.89 15.73
CA LEU A 31 -5.88 -0.17 14.75
C LEU A 31 -5.93 0.41 13.33
N TYR A 32 -5.16 -0.16 12.44
CA TYR A 32 -5.10 0.22 11.03
C TYR A 32 -5.58 -0.93 10.15
N PHE A 33 -6.40 -0.59 9.16
CA PHE A 33 -6.99 -1.56 8.24
C PHE A 33 -6.72 -1.14 6.80
N GLY A 34 -6.07 -2.01 6.04
CA GLY A 34 -5.98 -1.86 4.59
C GLY A 34 -7.21 -2.47 3.93
N THR A 35 -7.86 -1.72 3.06
CA THR A 35 -9.06 -2.15 2.36
C THR A 35 -8.77 -2.61 0.93
N THR A 36 -9.74 -3.26 0.32
CA THR A 36 -9.87 -3.44 -1.12
C THR A 36 -11.26 -2.99 -1.54
N GLY A 37 -11.36 -2.40 -2.71
CA GLY A 37 -12.61 -1.90 -3.28
C GLY A 37 -12.56 -1.91 -4.80
N THR A 38 -13.70 -1.59 -5.44
CA THR A 38 -13.79 -1.57 -6.90
C THR A 38 -13.18 -0.30 -7.50
N ALA A 39 -13.36 0.83 -6.85
CA ALA A 39 -12.84 2.13 -7.27
C ALA A 39 -11.94 2.80 -6.23
N ASN A 40 -12.01 2.35 -4.98
CA ASN A 40 -11.32 2.96 -3.87
C ASN A 40 -10.56 1.92 -3.05
N THR A 41 -9.37 2.30 -2.62
CA THR A 41 -8.55 1.56 -1.66
C THR A 41 -8.12 2.51 -0.58
N MET A 42 -8.28 2.13 0.67
CA MET A 42 -8.05 3.02 1.79
C MET A 42 -7.21 2.37 2.87
N LEU A 43 -6.43 3.18 3.56
CA LEU A 43 -5.94 2.87 4.90
C LEU A 43 -6.86 3.57 5.89
N LEU A 44 -7.53 2.78 6.70
CA LEU A 44 -8.45 3.26 7.73
C LEU A 44 -7.79 3.15 9.10
N ARG A 45 -8.10 4.11 9.99
CA ARG A 45 -7.69 4.07 11.40
C ARG A 45 -8.89 4.08 12.33
N ILE A 46 -8.80 3.26 13.36
CA ILE A 46 -9.74 3.22 14.49
C ILE A 46 -8.94 3.47 15.78
N GLY A 47 -9.31 4.51 16.51
CA GLY A 47 -8.74 4.82 17.82
C GLY A 47 -9.40 4.06 18.97
N PRO A 48 -8.86 4.17 20.19
CA PRO A 48 -9.39 3.46 21.37
C PRO A 48 -10.79 3.92 21.78
N ASP A 49 -11.21 5.12 21.40
CA ASP A 49 -12.52 5.68 21.75
C ASP A 49 -13.60 5.43 20.67
N PHE A 50 -13.28 4.64 19.64
CA PHE A 50 -14.19 4.34 18.55
C PHE A 50 -15.40 3.55 19.03
N GLN A 51 -16.60 3.98 18.66
CA GLN A 51 -17.86 3.37 19.06
C GLN A 51 -18.58 2.72 17.86
N PRO A 52 -19.43 1.72 18.10
CA PRO A 52 -20.30 1.17 17.05
C PRO A 52 -21.15 2.27 16.41
N GLY A 53 -21.05 2.40 15.09
CA GLY A 53 -21.72 3.43 14.30
C GLY A 53 -20.83 4.62 13.92
N ASP A 54 -19.64 4.74 14.49
CA ASP A 54 -18.67 5.72 14.04
C ASP A 54 -18.08 5.30 12.67
N LEU A 55 -17.56 6.28 11.95
CA LEU A 55 -16.80 6.03 10.73
C LEU A 55 -15.30 6.05 11.03
N PRO A 56 -14.53 5.07 10.53
CA PRO A 56 -13.08 5.10 10.63
C PRO A 56 -12.49 6.33 9.94
N GLU A 57 -11.36 6.80 10.45
CA GLU A 57 -10.61 7.85 9.78
C GLU A 57 -9.91 7.30 8.53
N ILE A 58 -9.95 8.04 7.43
CA ILE A 58 -9.25 7.71 6.20
C ILE A 58 -7.90 8.44 6.20
N LEU A 59 -6.81 7.69 6.29
CA LEU A 59 -5.44 8.22 6.28
C LEU A 59 -4.81 8.22 4.88
N VAL A 60 -5.06 7.17 4.12
CA VAL A 60 -4.61 7.03 2.73
C VAL A 60 -5.83 6.68 1.89
N HIS A 61 -5.99 7.36 0.79
CA HIS A 61 -7.07 7.12 -0.15
C HIS A 61 -6.50 7.05 -1.57
N MET A 62 -6.58 5.88 -2.17
CA MET A 62 -6.14 5.60 -3.52
C MET A 62 -7.38 5.36 -4.38
N THR A 63 -7.58 6.20 -5.38
CA THR A 63 -8.64 6.02 -6.38
C THR A 63 -8.05 5.38 -7.62
N LYS A 64 -8.82 4.56 -8.31
CA LYS A 64 -8.41 3.98 -9.57
C LYS A 64 -9.46 4.22 -10.65
N PRO A 65 -9.08 4.35 -11.92
CA PRO A 65 -10.03 4.27 -13.01
C PRO A 65 -10.73 2.89 -12.99
N ALA A 66 -12.04 2.87 -13.28
CA ALA A 66 -12.87 1.66 -13.20
C ALA A 66 -12.37 0.50 -14.09
N GLU A 67 -11.50 0.81 -15.05
CA GLU A 67 -10.97 -0.13 -16.06
C GLU A 67 -9.68 -0.83 -15.61
N THR A 68 -9.07 -0.39 -14.50
CA THR A 68 -7.74 -0.85 -14.07
C THR A 68 -7.79 -1.76 -12.86
N GLY A 69 -8.13 -2.99 -12.96
CA GLY A 69 -7.92 -4.00 -11.92
C GLY A 69 -8.20 -3.56 -10.45
N MET A 70 -7.91 -4.36 -9.48
CA MET A 70 -8.14 -4.05 -8.05
C MET A 70 -6.92 -3.35 -7.42
N GLY A 71 -7.15 -2.19 -6.78
CA GLY A 71 -6.21 -1.64 -5.80
C GLY A 71 -6.32 -2.39 -4.47
N ASN A 72 -5.24 -2.42 -3.71
CA ASN A 72 -5.24 -2.96 -2.35
C ASN A 72 -4.11 -2.35 -1.51
N ILE A 73 -4.33 -2.26 -0.19
CA ILE A 73 -3.28 -2.08 0.82
C ILE A 73 -3.31 -3.35 1.64
N ARG A 74 -2.28 -4.19 1.54
CA ARG A 74 -2.30 -5.56 2.08
C ARG A 74 -1.08 -5.97 2.87
N ALA A 75 0.09 -5.44 2.52
CA ALA A 75 1.33 -5.76 3.18
C ALA A 75 1.65 -4.71 4.25
N TYR A 76 2.18 -5.13 5.37
CA TYR A 76 2.58 -4.24 6.45
C TYR A 76 3.60 -4.91 7.34
N ASP A 77 4.40 -4.10 8.01
CA ASP A 77 5.20 -4.52 9.15
C ASP A 77 5.51 -3.32 10.05
N VAL A 78 5.81 -3.61 11.31
CA VAL A 78 6.22 -2.63 12.31
C VAL A 78 7.63 -2.96 12.76
N THR A 79 8.49 -1.96 12.87
CA THR A 79 9.85 -2.15 13.39
C THR A 79 9.83 -2.77 14.80
N ASP A 80 10.87 -3.53 15.15
CA ASP A 80 10.97 -4.23 16.44
C ASP A 80 10.83 -3.30 17.66
N ASP A 81 11.24 -2.03 17.51
CA ASP A 81 11.09 -0.99 18.54
C ASP A 81 9.69 -0.36 18.59
N GLY A 82 8.81 -0.71 17.64
CA GLY A 82 7.46 -0.17 17.55
C GLY A 82 7.37 1.28 17.08
N GLU A 83 8.46 1.87 16.59
CA GLU A 83 8.50 3.28 16.27
C GLU A 83 8.09 3.62 14.83
N ARG A 84 8.12 2.65 13.92
CA ARG A 84 7.81 2.87 12.52
C ARG A 84 6.92 1.77 11.94
N LEU A 85 5.84 2.17 11.28
CA LEU A 85 4.95 1.29 10.51
C LEU A 85 5.26 1.46 9.03
N TYR A 86 5.36 0.34 8.33
CA TYR A 86 5.43 0.25 6.87
C TYR A 86 4.16 -0.36 6.32
N ILE A 87 3.69 0.16 5.19
CA ILE A 87 2.56 -0.38 4.45
C ILE A 87 2.91 -0.50 2.97
N GLY A 88 2.40 -1.54 2.34
CA GLY A 88 2.58 -1.80 0.93
C GLY A 88 1.26 -2.14 0.25
N GLY A 89 1.09 -1.62 -0.94
CA GLY A 89 -0.11 -1.84 -1.72
C GLY A 89 0.06 -1.56 -3.19
N THR A 90 -1.05 -1.65 -3.88
CA THR A 90 -1.16 -1.41 -5.32
C THR A 90 -2.00 -0.16 -5.53
N ASP A 91 -1.44 0.82 -6.21
CA ASP A 91 -2.06 2.13 -6.44
C ASP A 91 -2.11 2.45 -7.94
N ALA A 92 -3.26 2.21 -8.54
CA ALA A 92 -3.46 2.53 -9.95
C ALA A 92 -3.57 4.05 -10.22
N SER A 93 -3.75 4.89 -9.20
CA SER A 93 -3.77 6.35 -9.36
C SER A 93 -2.44 6.95 -9.81
N GLN A 94 -1.36 6.20 -9.63
CA GLN A 94 -0.02 6.58 -10.08
C GLN A 94 0.23 6.32 -11.56
N LEU A 95 -0.65 5.58 -12.23
CA LEU A 95 -0.50 5.24 -13.64
C LEU A 95 -0.90 6.42 -14.54
N SER A 96 -0.07 6.69 -15.52
CA SER A 96 -0.40 7.62 -16.61
C SER A 96 -1.43 7.01 -17.57
N HIS A 97 -2.13 7.87 -18.34
CA HIS A 97 -3.03 7.40 -19.39
C HIS A 97 -2.34 6.53 -20.44
N GLU A 98 -1.05 6.78 -20.70
CA GLU A 98 -0.27 6.01 -21.67
C GLU A 98 -0.01 4.59 -21.14
N GLU A 99 0.36 4.44 -19.87
CA GLU A 99 0.55 3.15 -19.23
C GLU A 99 -0.74 2.33 -19.17
N ILE A 100 -1.86 2.97 -18.84
CA ILE A 100 -3.18 2.34 -18.87
C ILE A 100 -3.53 1.88 -20.29
N ALA A 101 -3.27 2.69 -21.31
CA ALA A 101 -3.49 2.34 -22.71
C ALA A 101 -2.61 1.18 -23.20
N GLN A 102 -1.45 1.00 -22.56
CA GLN A 102 -0.55 -0.14 -22.78
C GLN A 102 -0.96 -1.39 -21.99
N GLY A 103 -2.00 -1.31 -21.20
CA GLY A 103 -2.54 -2.44 -20.41
C GLY A 103 -1.89 -2.62 -19.04
N VAL A 104 -1.18 -1.62 -18.52
CA VAL A 104 -0.72 -1.62 -17.13
C VAL A 104 -1.92 -1.45 -16.21
N THR A 105 -2.10 -2.35 -15.26
CA THR A 105 -3.31 -2.41 -14.43
C THR A 105 -3.08 -2.01 -12.98
N SER A 106 -1.84 -1.95 -12.53
CA SER A 106 -1.49 -1.65 -11.14
C SER A 106 -0.09 -1.05 -11.03
N ALA A 107 0.16 -0.33 -9.95
CA ALA A 107 1.45 0.24 -9.61
C ALA A 107 1.75 -0.04 -8.13
N VAL A 108 2.96 -0.49 -7.85
CA VAL A 108 3.44 -0.70 -6.48
C VAL A 108 3.61 0.63 -5.77
N ARG A 109 3.17 0.70 -4.52
CA ARG A 109 3.43 1.83 -3.64
C ARG A 109 3.73 1.35 -2.23
N ILE A 110 4.88 1.78 -1.71
CA ILE A 110 5.30 1.51 -0.34
C ILE A 110 5.39 2.82 0.41
N GLN A 111 4.82 2.84 1.60
CA GLN A 111 4.80 4.03 2.45
C GLN A 111 5.21 3.67 3.88
N THR A 112 5.65 4.68 4.63
CA THR A 112 6.02 4.54 6.03
C THR A 112 5.51 5.71 6.85
N THR A 113 5.33 5.47 8.15
CA THR A 113 4.98 6.51 9.12
C THR A 113 5.65 6.25 10.47
N THR A 114 5.97 7.33 11.17
CA THR A 114 6.43 7.30 12.56
C THR A 114 5.39 7.87 13.54
N ASP A 115 4.41 8.62 13.04
CA ASP A 115 3.36 9.24 13.86
C ASP A 115 1.98 8.57 13.72
N GLY A 116 1.84 7.66 12.75
CA GLY A 116 0.58 6.97 12.47
C GLY A 116 -0.48 7.82 11.77
N THR A 117 -0.11 9.02 11.29
CA THR A 117 -1.02 9.97 10.66
C THR A 117 -0.53 10.40 9.28
N HIS A 118 0.75 10.73 9.16
CA HIS A 118 1.39 11.12 7.90
C HIS A 118 2.17 9.95 7.33
N PHE A 119 1.89 9.61 6.09
CA PHE A 119 2.51 8.49 5.38
C PHE A 119 3.39 9.02 4.25
N ASP A 120 4.69 8.82 4.40
CA ASP A 120 5.68 9.17 3.39
C ASP A 120 5.86 8.01 2.40
N THR A 121 5.83 8.30 1.10
CA THR A 121 6.18 7.32 0.07
C THR A 121 7.68 7.05 0.12
N ILE A 122 8.07 5.79 0.07
CA ILE A 122 9.46 5.32 0.05
C ILE A 122 9.80 4.54 -1.22
N ALA A 123 8.79 4.04 -1.92
CA ALA A 123 8.94 3.41 -3.22
C ALA A 123 7.69 3.57 -4.07
N GLY A 124 7.89 3.70 -5.36
CA GLY A 124 6.88 3.74 -6.41
C GLY A 124 7.17 2.74 -7.53
N PRO A 125 6.40 2.78 -8.62
CA PRO A 125 6.53 1.82 -9.73
C PRO A 125 7.93 1.80 -10.36
N ASP A 126 8.57 2.95 -10.47
CA ASP A 126 9.87 3.10 -11.13
C ASP A 126 11.02 2.43 -10.37
N ASP A 127 10.84 2.18 -9.07
CA ASP A 127 11.83 1.49 -8.23
C ASP A 127 11.94 0.00 -8.55
N PHE A 128 10.93 -0.56 -9.21
CA PHE A 128 10.81 -1.99 -9.49
C PHE A 128 10.83 -2.31 -10.99
N TYR A 129 11.29 -1.36 -11.79
CA TYR A 129 11.54 -1.52 -13.22
C TYR A 129 12.77 -2.46 -13.45
N PRO A 130 12.78 -3.35 -14.43
CA PRO A 130 11.85 -3.50 -15.55
C PRO A 130 10.69 -4.49 -15.34
N TYR A 131 10.55 -5.06 -14.16
CA TYR A 131 9.55 -6.11 -13.91
C TYR A 131 8.12 -5.61 -13.94
N THR A 132 7.92 -4.30 -13.76
CA THR A 132 6.60 -3.71 -13.67
C THR A 132 6.09 -3.12 -14.98
N LEU A 133 6.94 -2.63 -15.87
CA LEU A 133 6.51 -1.91 -17.06
C LEU A 133 6.99 -2.54 -18.39
N GLU A 134 8.27 -2.78 -18.55
CA GLU A 134 8.84 -3.09 -19.86
C GLU A 134 8.53 -4.49 -20.38
N LYS A 135 8.47 -5.46 -19.50
CA LYS A 135 8.28 -6.87 -19.90
C LYS A 135 6.88 -7.39 -19.64
N TYR A 136 6.12 -6.73 -18.77
CA TYR A 136 4.89 -7.29 -18.18
C TYR A 136 3.80 -6.25 -18.10
N ILE A 137 3.41 -5.73 -19.22
CA ILE A 137 2.40 -4.69 -19.42
C ILE A 137 1.07 -4.98 -18.70
N SER A 138 0.71 -6.24 -18.53
CA SER A 138 -0.55 -6.64 -17.92
C SER A 138 -0.48 -6.85 -16.40
N ASN A 139 0.71 -6.73 -15.79
CA ASN A 139 0.86 -7.03 -14.37
C ASN A 139 2.11 -6.35 -13.81
N SER A 140 1.94 -5.14 -13.34
CA SER A 140 3.01 -4.29 -12.81
C SER A 140 3.59 -4.75 -11.48
N GLY A 141 3.30 -5.97 -11.07
CA GLY A 141 3.67 -6.48 -9.76
C GLY A 141 2.64 -6.13 -8.71
N ASP A 142 2.12 -7.15 -8.08
CA ASP A 142 1.24 -7.00 -6.93
C ASP A 142 2.10 -7.15 -5.67
N VAL A 143 1.98 -6.21 -4.74
CA VAL A 143 2.63 -6.34 -3.44
C VAL A 143 2.01 -7.55 -2.75
N TRP A 144 2.83 -8.54 -2.43
CA TRP A 144 2.35 -9.73 -1.77
C TRP A 144 2.54 -9.67 -0.27
N ASP A 145 3.76 -9.32 0.14
CA ASP A 145 4.12 -9.24 1.55
C ASP A 145 5.28 -8.27 1.76
N LEU A 146 5.43 -7.79 2.99
CA LEU A 146 6.48 -6.89 3.41
C LEU A 146 6.93 -7.30 4.81
N VAL A 147 8.24 -7.35 5.02
CA VAL A 147 8.84 -7.63 6.31
C VAL A 147 10.00 -6.66 6.56
N VAL A 148 10.10 -6.13 7.77
CA VAL A 148 11.24 -5.32 8.20
C VAL A 148 12.15 -6.17 9.08
N TYR A 149 13.42 -6.24 8.71
CA TYR A 149 14.41 -6.95 9.49
C TYR A 149 15.75 -6.21 9.48
N GLN A 150 16.27 -5.86 10.65
CA GLN A 150 17.53 -5.13 10.82
C GLN A 150 17.61 -3.88 9.92
N ASP A 151 16.62 -2.98 10.04
CA ASP A 151 16.50 -1.72 9.30
C ASP A 151 16.41 -1.87 7.76
N THR A 152 16.19 -3.08 7.28
CA THR A 152 15.99 -3.39 5.87
C THR A 152 14.56 -3.83 5.63
N VAL A 153 13.91 -3.23 4.64
CA VAL A 153 12.58 -3.63 4.18
C VAL A 153 12.72 -4.71 3.12
N TYR A 154 12.15 -5.87 3.36
CA TYR A 154 12.04 -6.94 2.36
C TYR A 154 10.63 -6.92 1.79
N LEU A 155 10.54 -6.77 0.48
CA LEU A 155 9.28 -6.66 -0.26
C LEU A 155 9.15 -7.83 -1.22
N SER A 156 8.09 -8.61 -1.08
CA SER A 156 7.73 -9.64 -2.04
C SER A 156 6.72 -9.11 -3.05
N LEU A 157 7.08 -9.17 -4.32
CA LEU A 157 6.21 -8.85 -5.45
C LEU A 157 5.82 -10.11 -6.20
N MET A 158 4.56 -10.20 -6.57
CA MET A 158 4.09 -11.21 -7.52
C MET A 158 4.03 -10.58 -8.90
N THR A 159 4.82 -11.09 -9.82
CA THR A 159 4.92 -10.60 -11.19
C THR A 159 4.54 -11.69 -12.19
N THR A 160 4.40 -11.34 -13.45
CA THR A 160 4.10 -12.34 -14.52
C THR A 160 5.22 -13.36 -14.75
N ILE A 161 6.43 -13.08 -14.24
CA ILE A 161 7.54 -14.05 -14.27
C ILE A 161 7.68 -14.87 -13.00
N GLY A 162 6.85 -14.60 -11.99
CA GLY A 162 6.88 -15.27 -10.70
C GLY A 162 7.08 -14.31 -9.54
N ALA A 163 7.42 -14.85 -8.38
CA ALA A 163 7.71 -14.06 -7.20
C ALA A 163 9.13 -13.48 -7.28
N VAL A 164 9.24 -12.19 -6.97
CA VAL A 164 10.51 -11.46 -6.87
C VAL A 164 10.58 -10.82 -5.49
N VAL A 165 11.74 -10.87 -4.87
CA VAL A 165 11.98 -10.25 -3.57
C VAL A 165 12.98 -9.11 -3.72
N TYR A 166 12.58 -7.94 -3.26
CA TYR A 166 13.44 -6.77 -3.19
C TYR A 166 13.85 -6.49 -1.75
N GLN A 167 15.03 -5.94 -1.57
CA GLN A 167 15.44 -5.31 -0.32
C GLN A 167 15.56 -3.81 -0.51
N GLY A 168 14.99 -3.05 0.43
CA GLY A 168 15.03 -1.59 0.50
C GLY A 168 15.76 -1.10 1.74
N VAL A 169 16.70 -0.19 1.54
CA VAL A 169 17.48 0.43 2.63
C VAL A 169 17.39 1.95 2.51
N GLU A 170 17.12 2.61 3.62
CA GLU A 170 17.16 4.07 3.68
C GLU A 170 18.61 4.56 3.63
N VAL A 171 18.97 5.32 2.60
CA VAL A 171 20.34 5.84 2.41
C VAL A 171 20.41 7.36 2.39
N GLY A 172 19.25 8.00 2.31
CA GLY A 172 19.10 9.45 2.20
C GLY A 172 19.01 9.95 0.76
N LYS A 173 18.27 11.05 0.57
CA LYS A 173 18.07 11.67 -0.73
C LYS A 173 19.39 12.16 -1.34
N GLY A 174 19.57 11.90 -2.62
CA GLY A 174 20.78 12.32 -3.36
C GLY A 174 21.99 11.42 -3.16
N GLN A 175 21.90 10.37 -2.35
CA GLN A 175 22.98 9.39 -2.23
C GLN A 175 23.05 8.48 -3.47
N PRO A 176 24.24 7.96 -3.84
CA PRO A 176 24.38 7.09 -5.00
C PRO A 176 23.45 5.86 -4.93
N GLY A 177 22.62 5.72 -5.96
CA GLY A 177 21.65 4.62 -6.07
C GLY A 177 20.37 4.81 -5.27
N ALA A 178 20.19 5.97 -4.60
CA ALA A 178 18.93 6.33 -3.96
C ALA A 178 17.89 6.73 -5.03
N ASN A 179 16.63 6.32 -4.77
CA ASN A 179 15.48 6.86 -5.48
C ASN A 179 15.17 8.31 -5.01
N GLU A 180 14.11 8.92 -5.55
CA GLU A 180 13.69 10.28 -5.20
C GLU A 180 13.27 10.43 -3.73
N TYR A 181 12.92 9.32 -3.07
CA TYR A 181 12.51 9.27 -1.66
C TYR A 181 13.69 9.04 -0.70
N GLY A 182 14.89 8.74 -1.21
CA GLY A 182 16.08 8.49 -0.39
C GLY A 182 16.30 7.02 -0.05
N TRP A 183 15.67 6.11 -0.78
CA TRP A 183 15.77 4.67 -0.59
C TRP A 183 16.52 4.02 -1.74
N LYS A 184 17.26 2.98 -1.43
CA LYS A 184 17.92 2.14 -2.42
C LYS A 184 17.27 0.76 -2.41
N TRP A 185 16.71 0.39 -3.57
CA TRP A 185 16.06 -0.90 -3.78
C TRP A 185 16.95 -1.80 -4.64
N THR A 186 17.07 -3.06 -4.24
CA THR A 186 17.84 -4.10 -4.96
C THR A 186 17.10 -5.42 -4.89
N GLU A 187 17.14 -6.17 -6.01
CA GLU A 187 16.64 -7.54 -6.11
C GLU A 187 17.56 -8.55 -5.41
#